data_04c3be59605ecb70d2b9f63984acd6bf
#
_entry.id   04c3be59605ecb70d2b9f63984acd6bf
#
_cell.length_a   1.000
_cell.length_b   1.000
_cell.length_c   1.000
_cell.angle_alpha   90.00
_cell.angle_beta   90.00
_cell.angle_gamma   90.00
#
_symmetry.space_group_name_H-M   'P 1'
#
loop_
_entity.id
_entity.type
_entity.pdbx_description
1 polymer ?
#
loop_
_entity_poly.entity_id
_entity_poly.type
_entity_poly.pdbx_seq_one_letter_code
_entity_poly.pdbx_strand_id
1 'polypeptide(L)'
;IVRGRVIWHLVYTTEASAIAFTQSYQVFQQAALQQEPAYRVRGILTDGFDSTVKSMRALFPGARLGNCLRHAINKLPKKLVAITSPVRKALLSRARQRKGLRVFALGQRLRHFADHVAAMAGPANGARVRRWVQEKKAGWYAVLADPQMPVTSTLLDQAHNAIERKLFAMKGFHHAKGSQQVFLTGLAHLYNLVPYQRRAQHAGQCGVEVEGGIVPTRDWFLNLQILTSGGFR
;
A
#
# COMPACT_ATOMS: atom_id res chain seq x y z
N ILE A 1 3.09 -7.08 -0.56
CA ILE A 1 4.06 -5.97 -0.58
C ILE A 1 4.12 -5.41 -1.99
N VAL A 2 3.91 -4.11 -2.12
CA VAL A 2 3.99 -3.38 -3.39
C VAL A 2 5.00 -2.26 -3.23
N ARG A 3 5.92 -2.14 -4.18
CA ARG A 3 6.81 -1.00 -4.31
C ARG A 3 6.55 -0.33 -5.65
N GLY A 4 6.15 0.94 -5.59
CA GLY A 4 5.74 1.63 -6.80
C GLY A 4 4.60 0.90 -7.52
N ARG A 5 4.83 0.49 -8.76
CA ARG A 5 3.88 -0.22 -9.62
C ARG A 5 4.17 -1.72 -9.73
N VAL A 6 5.05 -2.26 -8.87
CA VAL A 6 5.46 -3.67 -8.88
C VAL A 6 4.99 -4.38 -7.61
N ILE A 7 4.36 -5.52 -7.75
CA ILE A 7 4.06 -6.44 -6.66
C ILE A 7 5.32 -7.27 -6.39
N TRP A 8 5.97 -7.03 -5.27
CA TRP A 8 7.15 -7.78 -4.85
C TRP A 8 6.81 -9.07 -4.11
N HIS A 9 5.69 -9.06 -3.38
CA HIS A 9 5.27 -10.21 -2.61
C HIS A 9 3.75 -10.20 -2.48
N LEU A 10 3.13 -11.30 -2.83
CA LEU A 10 1.71 -11.56 -2.68
C LEU A 10 1.56 -12.94 -2.04
N VAL A 11 0.85 -13.02 -0.95
CA VAL A 11 0.72 -14.25 -0.18
C VAL A 11 -0.73 -14.50 0.19
N TYR A 12 -1.12 -15.77 0.18
CA TYR A 12 -2.37 -16.24 0.71
C TYR A 12 -2.19 -16.61 2.19
N THR A 13 -3.13 -16.18 3.03
CA THR A 13 -3.22 -16.61 4.43
C THR A 13 -4.67 -16.87 4.78
N THR A 14 -4.91 -17.90 5.57
CA THR A 14 -6.24 -18.24 6.07
C THR A 14 -6.63 -17.42 7.31
N GLU A 15 -5.66 -16.76 7.93
CA GLU A 15 -5.86 -15.99 9.16
C GLU A 15 -5.36 -14.55 9.02
N ALA A 16 -6.12 -13.61 9.57
CA ALA A 16 -5.75 -12.20 9.64
C ALA A 16 -5.03 -11.85 10.96
N SER A 17 -4.22 -12.78 11.49
CA SER A 17 -3.45 -12.62 12.73
C SER A 17 -2.08 -12.00 12.48
N ALA A 18 -1.49 -11.37 13.52
CA ALA A 18 -0.13 -10.84 13.44
C ALA A 18 0.91 -11.95 13.24
N ILE A 19 0.66 -13.14 13.80
CA ILE A 19 1.55 -14.31 13.66
C ILE A 19 1.55 -14.78 12.22
N ALA A 20 0.37 -15.02 11.62
CA ALA A 20 0.25 -15.45 10.24
C ALA A 20 0.87 -14.44 9.26
N PHE A 21 0.67 -13.15 9.50
CA PHE A 21 1.29 -12.10 8.68
C PHE A 21 2.80 -12.04 8.86
N THR A 22 3.31 -12.23 10.08
CA THR A 22 4.76 -12.27 10.32
C THR A 22 5.40 -13.43 9.55
N GLN A 23 4.85 -14.62 9.66
CA GLN A 23 5.34 -15.79 8.90
C GLN A 23 5.31 -15.56 7.39
N SER A 24 4.21 -15.00 6.89
CA SER A 24 4.04 -14.71 5.47
C SER A 24 5.04 -13.66 4.95
N TYR A 25 5.27 -12.59 5.69
CA TYR A 25 6.22 -11.54 5.29
C TYR A 25 7.68 -11.91 5.54
N GLN A 26 7.94 -12.84 6.45
CA GLN A 26 9.29 -13.36 6.70
C GLN A 26 9.87 -14.05 5.46
N VAL A 27 9.04 -14.72 4.67
CA VAL A 27 9.46 -15.31 3.38
C VAL A 27 10.05 -14.25 2.45
N PHE A 28 9.38 -13.09 2.35
CA PHE A 28 9.91 -11.96 1.58
C PHE A 28 11.21 -11.43 2.16
N GLN A 29 11.28 -11.23 3.48
CA GLN A 29 12.48 -10.72 4.14
C GLN A 29 13.68 -11.63 3.89
N GLN A 30 13.51 -12.95 4.05
CA GLN A 30 14.56 -13.93 3.80
C GLN A 30 15.02 -13.93 2.34
N ALA A 31 14.10 -13.94 1.39
CA ALA A 31 14.42 -13.87 -0.03
C ALA A 31 15.18 -12.58 -0.39
N ALA A 32 14.76 -11.43 0.16
CA ALA A 32 15.45 -10.17 -0.06
C ALA A 32 16.87 -10.16 0.50
N LEU A 33 17.09 -10.72 1.70
CA LEU A 33 18.41 -10.82 2.32
C LEU A 33 19.32 -11.84 1.63
N GLN A 34 18.77 -12.90 1.05
CA GLN A 34 19.54 -13.85 0.24
C GLN A 34 20.07 -13.22 -1.04
N GLN A 35 19.27 -12.35 -1.68
CA GLN A 35 19.67 -11.63 -2.89
C GLN A 35 20.63 -10.48 -2.60
N GLU A 36 20.40 -9.77 -1.52
CA GLU A 36 21.17 -8.58 -1.12
C GLU A 36 21.33 -8.58 0.41
N PRO A 37 22.46 -9.07 0.95
CA PRO A 37 22.69 -9.13 2.39
C PRO A 37 22.64 -7.77 3.09
N ALA A 38 22.91 -6.68 2.34
CA ALA A 38 22.80 -5.31 2.84
C ALA A 38 21.38 -4.74 2.72
N TYR A 39 20.40 -5.52 2.25
CA TYR A 39 19.04 -5.04 2.07
C TYR A 39 18.44 -4.47 3.35
N ARG A 40 17.92 -3.25 3.28
CA ARG A 40 17.29 -2.56 4.41
C ARG A 40 16.02 -1.87 3.96
N VAL A 41 14.94 -2.15 4.66
CA VAL A 41 13.66 -1.45 4.47
C VAL A 41 13.72 -0.11 5.19
N ARG A 42 13.65 1.00 4.45
CA ARG A 42 13.69 2.36 4.99
C ARG A 42 12.35 2.83 5.52
N GLY A 43 11.28 2.49 4.83
CA GLY A 43 9.94 2.93 5.19
C GLY A 43 8.85 2.00 4.66
N ILE A 44 7.80 1.84 5.43
CA ILE A 44 6.65 1.00 5.12
C ILE A 44 5.40 1.84 5.32
N LEU A 45 4.55 1.90 4.31
CA LEU A 45 3.22 2.51 4.40
C LEU A 45 2.17 1.42 4.54
N THR A 46 1.35 1.52 5.59
CA THR A 46 0.23 0.59 5.84
C THR A 46 -1.11 1.34 5.87
N ASP A 47 -2.20 0.59 5.76
CA ASP A 47 -3.57 1.10 6.01
C ASP A 47 -3.87 1.26 7.51
N GLY A 48 -2.93 0.88 8.38
CA GLY A 48 -3.05 0.89 9.83
C GLY A 48 -3.85 -0.30 10.40
N PHE A 49 -3.93 -1.42 9.67
CA PHE A 49 -4.43 -2.67 10.23
C PHE A 49 -3.43 -3.20 11.28
N ASP A 50 -3.92 -3.46 12.49
CA ASP A 50 -3.06 -3.72 13.65
C ASP A 50 -2.13 -4.93 13.47
N SER A 51 -2.65 -6.03 12.93
CA SER A 51 -1.85 -7.22 12.65
C SER A 51 -0.72 -6.95 11.66
N THR A 52 -0.97 -6.16 10.60
CA THR A 52 0.06 -5.74 9.65
C THR A 52 1.11 -4.86 10.32
N VAL A 53 0.68 -3.89 11.13
CA VAL A 53 1.60 -2.98 11.84
C VAL A 53 2.50 -3.74 12.81
N LYS A 54 1.95 -4.67 13.59
CA LYS A 54 2.73 -5.52 14.52
C LYS A 54 3.74 -6.39 13.79
N SER A 55 3.30 -7.05 12.72
CA SER A 55 4.15 -7.90 11.87
C SER A 55 5.31 -7.10 11.25
N MET A 56 5.02 -5.94 10.66
CA MET A 56 6.05 -5.09 10.05
C MET A 56 7.06 -4.55 11.06
N ARG A 57 6.62 -4.21 12.28
CA ARG A 57 7.53 -3.80 13.36
C ARG A 57 8.46 -4.92 13.80
N ALA A 58 7.94 -6.15 13.89
CA ALA A 58 8.74 -7.32 14.29
C ALA A 58 9.81 -7.65 13.24
N LEU A 59 9.45 -7.64 11.96
CA LEU A 59 10.36 -8.00 10.87
C LEU A 59 11.33 -6.89 10.47
N PHE A 60 10.89 -5.64 10.53
CA PHE A 60 11.66 -4.48 10.08
C PHE A 60 11.73 -3.39 11.16
N PRO A 61 12.37 -3.65 12.30
CA PRO A 61 12.37 -2.73 13.46
C PRO A 61 13.01 -1.37 13.14
N GLY A 62 13.94 -1.31 12.18
CA GLY A 62 14.56 -0.08 11.73
C GLY A 62 13.76 0.72 10.69
N ALA A 63 12.66 0.18 10.18
CA ALA A 63 11.85 0.85 9.17
C ALA A 63 10.92 1.90 9.78
N ARG A 64 10.79 3.04 9.11
CA ARG A 64 9.77 4.04 9.46
C ARG A 64 8.39 3.54 9.06
N LEU A 65 7.49 3.39 10.02
CA LEU A 65 6.11 2.98 9.75
C LEU A 65 5.22 4.21 9.57
N GLY A 66 4.64 4.33 8.38
CA GLY A 66 3.69 5.36 8.01
C GLY A 66 2.26 4.83 7.91
N ASN A 67 1.29 5.68 8.20
CA ASN A 67 -0.12 5.40 8.00
C ASN A 67 -0.61 6.05 6.70
N CYS A 68 -1.31 5.29 5.87
CA CYS A 68 -1.99 5.83 4.70
C CYS A 68 -3.02 6.89 5.12
N LEU A 69 -2.80 8.14 4.71
CA LEU A 69 -3.70 9.24 5.07
C LEU A 69 -5.12 9.02 4.53
N ARG A 70 -5.26 8.47 3.33
CA ARG A 70 -6.57 8.17 2.72
C ARG A 70 -7.34 7.14 3.51
N HIS A 71 -6.71 6.01 3.86
CA HIS A 71 -7.37 4.95 4.65
C HIS A 71 -7.74 5.45 6.04
N ALA A 72 -6.85 6.18 6.70
CA ALA A 72 -7.14 6.76 7.99
C ALA A 72 -8.36 7.68 7.96
N ILE A 73 -8.46 8.58 6.97
CA ILE A 73 -9.61 9.48 6.81
C ILE A 73 -10.89 8.71 6.47
N ASN A 74 -10.79 7.66 5.63
CA ASN A 74 -11.95 6.86 5.24
C ASN A 74 -12.52 6.01 6.40
N LYS A 75 -11.71 5.73 7.43
CA LYS A 75 -12.14 5.02 8.66
C LYS A 75 -12.89 5.93 9.64
N LEU A 76 -12.99 7.24 9.39
CA LEU A 76 -13.86 8.11 10.20
C LEU A 76 -15.32 7.67 10.10
N PRO A 77 -16.10 7.83 11.19
CA PRO A 77 -17.50 7.39 11.22
C PRO A 77 -18.30 7.92 10.03
N LYS A 78 -19.09 7.04 9.41
CA LYS A 78 -19.94 7.38 8.25
C LYS A 78 -20.84 8.61 8.50
N LYS A 79 -21.32 8.78 9.74
CA LYS A 79 -22.11 9.95 10.18
C LYS A 79 -21.42 11.29 9.94
N LEU A 80 -20.08 11.29 9.93
CA LEU A 80 -19.28 12.51 9.70
C LEU A 80 -18.88 12.67 8.23
N VAL A 81 -19.15 11.69 7.37
CA VAL A 81 -18.70 11.70 5.96
C VAL A 81 -19.29 12.87 5.18
N ALA A 82 -20.57 13.14 5.32
CA ALA A 82 -21.24 14.23 4.61
C ALA A 82 -20.66 15.60 5.03
N ILE A 83 -20.52 15.82 6.33
CA ILE A 83 -20.00 17.06 6.92
C ILE A 83 -18.52 17.27 6.59
N THR A 84 -17.76 16.18 6.57
CA THR A 84 -16.29 16.22 6.42
C THR A 84 -15.82 16.13 4.98
N SER A 85 -16.71 15.81 4.02
CA SER A 85 -16.35 15.56 2.62
C SER A 85 -15.50 16.67 1.96
N PRO A 86 -15.83 17.96 2.07
CA PRO A 86 -15.03 19.04 1.47
C PRO A 86 -13.63 19.14 2.10
N VAL A 87 -13.55 19.05 3.44
CA VAL A 87 -12.27 19.12 4.17
C VAL A 87 -11.40 17.89 3.88
N ARG A 88 -12.01 16.70 3.79
CA ARG A 88 -11.33 15.47 3.37
C ARG A 88 -10.74 15.59 1.97
N LYS A 89 -11.51 16.10 1.01
CA LYS A 89 -11.00 16.35 -0.37
C LYS A 89 -9.82 17.30 -0.35
N ALA A 90 -9.91 18.40 0.41
CA ALA A 90 -8.82 19.36 0.54
C ALA A 90 -7.56 18.76 1.17
N LEU A 91 -7.69 17.97 2.26
CA LEU A 91 -6.57 17.29 2.90
C LEU A 91 -5.89 16.30 1.95
N LEU A 92 -6.66 15.47 1.24
CA LEU A 92 -6.15 14.48 0.31
C LEU A 92 -5.50 15.10 -0.93
N SER A 93 -6.09 16.17 -1.48
CA SER A 93 -5.54 16.91 -2.60
C SER A 93 -4.17 17.49 -2.24
N ARG A 94 -4.05 18.13 -1.09
CA ARG A 94 -2.81 18.77 -0.63
C ARG A 94 -1.75 17.76 -0.16
N ALA A 95 -2.16 16.61 0.39
CA ALA A 95 -1.23 15.53 0.71
C ALA A 95 -0.58 14.94 -0.56
N ARG A 96 -1.25 14.98 -1.71
CA ARG A 96 -0.66 14.60 -3.00
C ARG A 96 0.32 15.63 -3.54
N GLN A 97 0.14 16.90 -3.22
CA GLN A 97 1.02 18.00 -3.62
C GLN A 97 2.15 18.14 -2.58
N ARG A 98 3.14 17.25 -2.61
CA ARG A 98 4.24 17.21 -1.62
C ARG A 98 5.01 18.52 -1.43
N LYS A 99 5.06 19.38 -2.45
CA LYS A 99 5.91 20.59 -2.46
C LYS A 99 5.55 21.67 -1.43
N GLY A 100 4.42 21.56 -0.71
CA GLY A 100 4.00 22.58 0.25
C GLY A 100 3.49 22.07 1.59
N LEU A 101 3.42 20.75 1.84
CA LEU A 101 2.89 20.23 3.07
C LEU A 101 4.01 19.94 4.09
N ARG A 102 4.44 20.98 4.81
CA ARG A 102 5.29 20.78 5.98
C ARG A 102 4.49 20.07 7.08
N VAL A 103 5.19 19.27 7.91
CA VAL A 103 4.59 18.56 9.06
C VAL A 103 3.75 19.50 9.93
N PHE A 104 4.22 20.73 10.17
CA PHE A 104 3.48 21.75 10.90
C PHE A 104 2.14 22.13 10.25
N ALA A 105 2.12 22.35 8.94
CA ALA A 105 0.90 22.70 8.21
C ALA A 105 -0.14 21.56 8.23
N LEU A 106 0.29 20.31 8.19
CA LEU A 106 -0.61 19.18 8.40
C LEU A 106 -1.23 19.22 9.80
N GLY A 107 -0.40 19.42 10.83
CA GLY A 107 -0.87 19.50 12.21
C GLY A 107 -1.91 20.58 12.44
N GLN A 108 -1.72 21.77 11.87
CA GLN A 108 -2.72 22.85 11.92
C GLN A 108 -4.03 22.44 11.22
N ARG A 109 -3.95 21.88 10.02
CA ARG A 109 -5.14 21.44 9.26
C ARG A 109 -5.92 20.35 9.94
N LEU A 110 -5.25 19.42 10.59
CA LEU A 110 -5.91 18.37 11.37
C LEU A 110 -6.63 18.94 12.59
N ARG A 111 -6.08 19.98 13.24
CA ARG A 111 -6.78 20.72 14.30
C ARG A 111 -8.02 21.42 13.77
N HIS A 112 -7.88 22.23 12.72
CA HIS A 112 -9.03 22.88 12.08
C HIS A 112 -10.09 21.89 11.62
N PHE A 113 -9.68 20.70 11.15
CA PHE A 113 -10.63 19.66 10.82
C PHE A 113 -11.41 19.17 12.03
N ALA A 114 -10.74 18.96 13.17
CA ALA A 114 -11.41 18.57 14.42
C ALA A 114 -12.34 19.66 14.96
N ASP A 115 -11.93 20.92 14.85
CA ASP A 115 -12.74 22.07 15.27
C ASP A 115 -13.96 22.26 14.35
N HIS A 116 -13.80 22.10 13.05
CA HIS A 116 -14.91 22.06 12.09
C HIS A 116 -15.92 20.96 12.42
N VAL A 117 -15.44 19.74 12.74
CA VAL A 117 -16.32 18.64 13.16
C VAL A 117 -17.03 18.98 14.47
N ALA A 118 -16.36 19.63 15.43
CA ALA A 118 -16.98 20.05 16.68
C ALA A 118 -18.11 21.07 16.44
N ALA A 119 -17.88 22.04 15.56
CA ALA A 119 -18.88 23.05 15.20
C ALA A 119 -20.10 22.46 14.48
N MET A 120 -19.89 21.49 13.58
CA MET A 120 -20.96 20.93 12.75
C MET A 120 -21.69 19.74 13.36
N ALA A 121 -21.02 18.94 14.19
CA ALA A 121 -21.52 17.68 14.73
C ALA A 121 -21.44 17.58 16.27
N GLY A 122 -21.12 18.68 16.93
CA GLY A 122 -21.05 18.80 18.38
C GLY A 122 -19.70 18.44 18.99
N PRO A 123 -19.47 18.90 20.26
CA PRO A 123 -18.17 18.81 20.94
C PRO A 123 -17.66 17.38 21.10
N ALA A 124 -18.55 16.42 21.37
CA ALA A 124 -18.19 15.01 21.55
C ALA A 124 -17.54 14.43 20.29
N ASN A 125 -18.08 14.72 19.09
CA ASN A 125 -17.52 14.29 17.82
C ASN A 125 -16.20 15.00 17.52
N GLY A 126 -16.07 16.28 17.84
CA GLY A 126 -14.80 17.01 17.78
C GLY A 126 -13.72 16.39 18.66
N ALA A 127 -14.04 16.05 19.91
CA ALA A 127 -13.13 15.36 20.82
C ALA A 127 -12.69 13.98 20.30
N ARG A 128 -13.63 13.22 19.72
CA ARG A 128 -13.34 11.93 19.06
C ARG A 128 -12.35 12.10 17.91
N VAL A 129 -12.54 13.08 17.04
CA VAL A 129 -11.62 13.36 15.93
C VAL A 129 -10.27 13.82 16.44
N ARG A 130 -10.18 14.66 17.48
CA ARG A 130 -8.90 15.07 18.09
C ARG A 130 -8.13 13.86 18.61
N ARG A 131 -8.78 12.93 19.32
CA ARG A 131 -8.15 11.69 19.81
C ARG A 131 -7.62 10.87 18.63
N TRP A 132 -8.43 10.63 17.62
CA TRP A 132 -8.03 9.91 16.41
C TRP A 132 -6.83 10.57 15.71
N VAL A 133 -6.78 11.90 15.62
CA VAL A 133 -5.62 12.64 15.11
C VAL A 133 -4.37 12.36 15.95
N GLN A 134 -4.48 12.41 17.27
CA GLN A 134 -3.36 12.12 18.17
C GLN A 134 -2.79 10.72 17.97
N GLU A 135 -3.65 9.72 17.80
CA GLU A 135 -3.25 8.33 17.57
C GLU A 135 -2.53 8.14 16.23
N LYS A 136 -2.91 8.87 15.18
CA LYS A 136 -2.42 8.67 13.82
C LYS A 136 -1.31 9.62 13.39
N LYS A 137 -1.16 10.77 14.06
CA LYS A 137 -0.25 11.85 13.64
C LYS A 137 1.20 11.42 13.49
N ALA A 138 1.71 10.55 14.37
CA ALA A 138 3.09 10.09 14.31
C ALA A 138 3.41 9.35 13.00
N GLY A 139 2.52 8.46 12.55
CA GLY A 139 2.66 7.75 11.28
C GLY A 139 2.57 8.69 10.08
N TRP A 140 1.72 9.73 10.13
CA TRP A 140 1.64 10.72 9.05
C TRP A 140 2.87 11.62 8.99
N TYR A 141 3.41 11.99 10.15
CA TYR A 141 4.65 12.78 10.21
C TYR A 141 5.84 11.99 9.68
N ALA A 142 5.93 10.69 9.98
CA ALA A 142 6.94 9.81 9.43
C ALA A 142 6.90 9.78 7.89
N VAL A 143 5.69 9.71 7.31
CA VAL A 143 5.50 9.76 5.85
C VAL A 143 5.93 11.09 5.25
N LEU A 144 5.57 12.22 5.89
CA LEU A 144 5.89 13.55 5.37
C LEU A 144 7.37 13.93 5.55
N ALA A 145 8.03 13.35 6.55
CA ALA A 145 9.46 13.55 6.79
C ALA A 145 10.35 12.83 5.78
N ASP A 146 9.81 11.83 5.06
CA ASP A 146 10.54 11.08 4.05
C ASP A 146 9.98 11.37 2.64
N PRO A 147 10.70 12.11 1.78
CA PRO A 147 10.25 12.42 0.43
C PRO A 147 10.01 11.20 -0.45
N GLN A 148 10.60 10.06 -0.13
CA GLN A 148 10.47 8.82 -0.90
C GLN A 148 9.27 7.96 -0.45
N MET A 149 8.73 8.19 0.76
CA MET A 149 7.54 7.47 1.21
C MET A 149 6.28 7.99 0.48
N PRO A 150 5.44 7.09 -0.06
CA PRO A 150 4.16 7.50 -0.62
C PRO A 150 3.22 8.02 0.49
N VAL A 151 2.43 9.05 0.20
CA VAL A 151 1.46 9.60 1.17
C VAL A 151 0.21 8.73 1.28
N THR A 152 -0.09 7.99 0.22
CA THR A 152 -1.26 7.11 0.14
C THR A 152 -0.87 5.75 -0.43
N SER A 153 -1.58 4.70 -0.02
CA SER A 153 -1.45 3.34 -0.55
C SER A 153 -2.20 3.13 -1.87
N THR A 154 -2.44 4.18 -2.65
CA THR A 154 -3.27 4.08 -3.87
C THR A 154 -2.73 3.04 -4.86
N LEU A 155 -1.40 2.90 -5.00
CA LEU A 155 -0.82 1.89 -5.89
C LEU A 155 -1.04 0.47 -5.35
N LEU A 156 -0.97 0.27 -4.03
CA LEU A 156 -1.35 -0.99 -3.40
C LEU A 156 -2.82 -1.32 -3.63
N ASP A 157 -3.71 -0.34 -3.46
CA ASP A 157 -5.15 -0.50 -3.70
C ASP A 157 -5.42 -0.87 -5.16
N GLN A 158 -4.72 -0.27 -6.11
CA GLN A 158 -4.83 -0.59 -7.55
C GLN A 158 -4.36 -2.01 -7.84
N ALA A 159 -3.23 -2.44 -7.25
CA ALA A 159 -2.74 -3.80 -7.39
C ALA A 159 -3.73 -4.83 -6.82
N HIS A 160 -4.25 -4.59 -5.60
CA HIS A 160 -5.27 -5.43 -4.99
C HIS A 160 -6.51 -5.52 -5.87
N ASN A 161 -7.07 -4.40 -6.31
CA ASN A 161 -8.24 -4.39 -7.19
C ASN A 161 -8.02 -5.14 -8.50
N ALA A 162 -6.82 -5.08 -9.08
CA ALA A 162 -6.49 -5.82 -10.30
C ALA A 162 -6.49 -7.33 -10.06
N ILE A 163 -5.91 -7.79 -8.94
CA ILE A 163 -5.92 -9.20 -8.52
C ILE A 163 -7.33 -9.66 -8.17
N GLU A 164 -8.06 -8.90 -7.35
CA GLU A 164 -9.42 -9.23 -6.92
C GLU A 164 -10.38 -9.36 -8.09
N ARG A 165 -10.29 -8.50 -9.11
CA ARG A 165 -11.11 -8.62 -10.33
C ARG A 165 -10.86 -9.93 -11.07
N LYS A 166 -9.61 -10.40 -11.12
CA LYS A 166 -9.28 -11.69 -11.72
C LYS A 166 -9.85 -12.85 -10.90
N LEU A 167 -9.67 -12.81 -9.58
CA LEU A 167 -10.24 -13.81 -8.67
C LEU A 167 -11.77 -13.84 -8.74
N PHE A 168 -12.41 -12.67 -8.79
CA PHE A 168 -13.86 -12.58 -8.92
C PHE A 168 -14.36 -13.17 -10.26
N ALA A 169 -13.70 -12.83 -11.37
CA ALA A 169 -14.04 -13.37 -12.69
C ALA A 169 -13.90 -14.89 -12.75
N MET A 170 -12.99 -15.45 -11.97
CA MET A 170 -12.76 -16.89 -11.84
C MET A 170 -13.63 -17.55 -10.76
N LYS A 171 -14.51 -16.81 -10.10
CA LYS A 171 -15.31 -17.28 -8.95
C LYS A 171 -14.47 -17.80 -7.77
N GLY A 172 -13.29 -17.22 -7.54
CA GLY A 172 -12.39 -17.58 -6.45
C GLY A 172 -11.36 -18.65 -6.80
N PHE A 173 -10.87 -19.33 -5.78
CA PHE A 173 -9.91 -20.43 -5.94
C PHE A 173 -10.65 -21.76 -6.03
N HIS A 174 -10.65 -22.40 -7.20
CA HIS A 174 -11.39 -23.65 -7.45
C HIS A 174 -10.55 -24.92 -7.26
N HIS A 175 -9.32 -24.82 -6.75
CA HIS A 175 -8.35 -25.90 -6.77
C HIS A 175 -8.02 -26.45 -5.39
N ALA A 176 -7.42 -27.64 -5.38
CA ALA A 176 -6.95 -28.33 -4.20
C ALA A 176 -6.08 -27.44 -3.29
N LYS A 177 -6.10 -27.72 -2.00
CA LYS A 177 -5.28 -27.02 -0.99
C LYS A 177 -3.83 -26.90 -1.47
N GLY A 178 -3.29 -25.69 -1.47
CA GLY A 178 -1.89 -25.42 -1.84
C GLY A 178 -1.67 -24.74 -3.19
N SER A 179 -2.64 -24.78 -4.11
CA SER A 179 -2.50 -24.11 -5.42
C SER A 179 -2.71 -22.61 -5.38
N GLN A 180 -3.33 -22.08 -4.31
CA GLN A 180 -3.66 -20.66 -4.17
C GLN A 180 -2.41 -19.78 -4.25
N GLN A 181 -1.33 -20.17 -3.58
CA GLN A 181 -0.10 -19.40 -3.58
C GLN A 181 0.55 -19.37 -4.96
N VAL A 182 0.63 -20.51 -5.65
CA VAL A 182 1.16 -20.59 -7.02
C VAL A 182 0.39 -19.69 -7.96
N PHE A 183 -0.94 -19.72 -7.86
CA PHE A 183 -1.82 -18.90 -8.67
C PHE A 183 -1.65 -17.39 -8.39
N LEU A 184 -1.57 -17.00 -7.12
CA LEU A 184 -1.32 -15.61 -6.75
C LEU A 184 0.05 -15.12 -7.23
N THR A 185 1.07 -15.98 -7.19
CA THR A 185 2.39 -15.67 -7.73
C THR A 185 2.31 -15.43 -9.24
N GLY A 186 1.60 -16.28 -9.97
CA GLY A 186 1.34 -16.08 -11.40
C GLY A 186 0.62 -14.78 -11.72
N LEU A 187 -0.42 -14.42 -10.93
CA LEU A 187 -1.12 -13.15 -11.07
C LEU A 187 -0.22 -11.94 -10.77
N ALA A 188 0.69 -12.03 -9.80
CA ALA A 188 1.65 -10.98 -9.51
C ALA A 188 2.63 -10.79 -10.68
N HIS A 189 3.14 -11.87 -11.28
CA HIS A 189 3.99 -11.79 -12.49
C HIS A 189 3.24 -11.17 -13.67
N LEU A 190 2.01 -11.58 -13.92
CA LEU A 190 1.17 -10.95 -14.95
C LEU A 190 0.98 -9.46 -14.71
N TYR A 191 0.67 -9.06 -13.47
CA TYR A 191 0.51 -7.66 -13.12
C TYR A 191 1.79 -6.85 -13.37
N ASN A 192 2.94 -7.43 -13.08
CA ASN A 192 4.24 -6.77 -13.18
C ASN A 192 4.75 -6.64 -14.63
N LEU A 193 4.42 -7.60 -15.50
CA LEU A 193 5.02 -7.74 -16.83
C LEU A 193 4.10 -7.37 -18.00
N VAL A 194 2.77 -7.41 -17.80
CA VAL A 194 1.85 -7.02 -18.88
C VAL A 194 1.96 -5.51 -19.14
N PRO A 195 2.21 -5.09 -20.39
CA PRO A 195 2.34 -3.69 -20.73
C PRO A 195 1.05 -2.91 -20.51
N TYR A 196 1.17 -1.65 -20.12
CA TYR A 196 0.03 -0.74 -20.02
C TYR A 196 -0.58 -0.45 -21.39
N GLN A 197 -1.90 -0.35 -21.40
CA GLN A 197 -2.68 -0.11 -22.61
C GLN A 197 -2.34 1.27 -23.23
N ARG A 198 -2.61 1.42 -24.54
CA ARG A 198 -2.31 2.62 -25.35
C ARG A 198 -2.74 3.96 -24.73
N ARG A 199 -3.81 3.99 -23.92
CA ARG A 199 -4.33 5.21 -23.31
C ARG A 199 -3.79 5.48 -21.90
N ALA A 200 -2.94 4.62 -21.39
CA ALA A 200 -2.32 4.79 -20.07
C ALA A 200 -1.12 5.74 -20.14
N GLN A 201 -0.80 6.38 -19.02
CA GLN A 201 0.36 7.28 -18.89
C GLN A 201 1.69 6.65 -19.31
N HIS A 202 1.83 5.33 -19.16
CA HIS A 202 3.03 4.56 -19.47
C HIS A 202 2.74 3.49 -20.54
N ALA A 203 2.03 3.89 -21.59
CA ALA A 203 1.63 2.98 -22.66
C ALA A 203 2.81 2.19 -23.23
N GLY A 204 2.64 0.89 -23.36
CA GLY A 204 3.65 -0.02 -23.91
C GLY A 204 4.76 -0.44 -22.94
N GLN A 205 4.88 0.21 -21.78
CA GLN A 205 5.79 -0.21 -20.70
C GLN A 205 5.06 -1.10 -19.70
N CYS A 206 5.74 -2.04 -19.07
CA CYS A 206 5.21 -2.81 -17.95
C CYS A 206 5.57 -2.16 -16.59
N GLY A 207 4.99 -2.66 -15.49
CA GLY A 207 5.25 -2.15 -14.15
C GLY A 207 6.72 -2.17 -13.77
N VAL A 208 7.45 -3.22 -14.15
CA VAL A 208 8.89 -3.38 -13.88
C VAL A 208 9.69 -2.27 -14.57
N GLU A 209 9.44 -2.01 -15.85
CA GLU A 209 10.14 -0.96 -16.62
C GLU A 209 9.86 0.45 -16.07
N VAL A 210 8.62 0.73 -15.69
CA VAL A 210 8.24 2.03 -15.11
C VAL A 210 8.95 2.30 -13.80
N GLU A 211 9.26 1.28 -13.03
CA GLU A 211 10.03 1.38 -11.77
C GLU A 211 11.56 1.28 -11.97
N GLY A 212 12.01 1.34 -13.22
CA GLY A 212 13.44 1.33 -13.55
C GLY A 212 14.10 -0.05 -13.56
N GLY A 213 13.29 -1.12 -13.52
CA GLY A 213 13.78 -2.49 -13.71
C GLY A 213 14.04 -2.81 -15.18
N ILE A 214 14.80 -3.88 -15.40
CA ILE A 214 15.11 -4.39 -16.73
C ILE A 214 14.29 -5.63 -16.99
N VAL A 215 13.70 -5.70 -18.18
CA VAL A 215 13.06 -6.92 -18.70
C VAL A 215 13.96 -7.55 -19.77
N PRO A 216 14.08 -8.88 -19.83
CA PRO A 216 14.97 -9.56 -20.77
C PRO A 216 14.67 -9.27 -22.25
N THR A 217 13.40 -9.15 -22.58
CA THR A 217 12.95 -8.94 -23.97
C THR A 217 11.85 -7.90 -24.05
N ARG A 218 11.49 -7.47 -25.28
CA ARG A 218 10.32 -6.63 -25.55
C ARG A 218 9.00 -7.41 -25.57
N ASP A 219 9.07 -8.73 -25.66
CA ASP A 219 7.92 -9.60 -25.62
C ASP A 219 7.59 -9.93 -24.16
N TRP A 220 6.50 -9.37 -23.66
CA TRP A 220 6.07 -9.57 -22.27
C TRP A 220 5.71 -11.04 -21.96
N PHE A 221 5.21 -11.79 -22.94
CA PHE A 221 4.85 -13.20 -22.74
C PHE A 221 6.10 -14.06 -22.61
N LEU A 222 7.12 -13.79 -23.42
CA LEU A 222 8.43 -14.44 -23.28
C LEU A 222 9.09 -14.10 -21.95
N ASN A 223 9.00 -12.84 -21.49
CA ASN A 223 9.47 -12.43 -20.16
C ASN A 223 8.76 -13.22 -19.05
N LEU A 224 7.44 -13.42 -19.16
CA LEU A 224 6.68 -14.23 -18.21
C LEU A 224 7.19 -15.69 -18.21
N GLN A 225 7.42 -16.28 -19.37
CA GLN A 225 7.96 -17.65 -19.48
C GLN A 225 9.35 -17.76 -18.85
N ILE A 226 10.25 -16.83 -19.12
CA ILE A 226 11.59 -16.76 -18.54
C ILE A 226 11.51 -16.74 -17.00
N LEU A 227 10.70 -15.86 -16.43
CA LEU A 227 10.58 -15.72 -14.98
C LEU A 227 9.92 -16.92 -14.31
N THR A 228 8.94 -17.54 -14.95
CA THR A 228 8.24 -18.71 -14.38
C THR A 228 9.02 -20.02 -14.55
N SER A 229 9.93 -20.12 -15.52
CA SER A 229 10.80 -21.28 -15.73
C SER A 229 12.09 -21.26 -14.89
N GLY A 230 12.28 -20.25 -14.05
CA GLY A 230 13.52 -20.09 -13.26
C GLY A 230 14.66 -19.42 -14.01
N GLY A 231 14.35 -18.78 -15.12
CA GLY A 231 15.32 -18.11 -15.99
C GLY A 231 16.01 -19.07 -16.98
N PHE A 232 16.74 -18.47 -17.92
CA PHE A 232 17.71 -19.26 -18.69
C PHE A 232 18.87 -19.64 -17.76
N ARG A 233 19.10 -20.92 -17.57
CA ARG A 233 20.31 -21.45 -16.95
C ARG A 233 21.45 -21.43 -17.95
#